data_d0f471d43e5b6f8b2c9b47ebfe76a1c3
#
_entry.id   d0f471d43e5b6f8b2c9b47ebfe76a1c3
#
_cell.length_a   1.000
_cell.length_b   1.000
_cell.length_c   1.000
_cell.angle_alpha   90.00
_cell.angle_beta   90.00
_cell.angle_gamma   90.00
#
_symmetry.space_group_name_H-M   'P 1'
#
loop_
_entity.id
_entity.type
_entity.pdbx_description
1 polymer ?
#
loop_
_entity_poly.entity_id
_entity_poly.type
_entity_poly.pdbx_seq_one_letter_code
_entity_poly.pdbx_strand_id
1 'polypeptide(L)'
;MQVELVERAQRGDQDAFASLAAQSIDRCYALAYRILRDPHRAQDVAQQALIGAWRDLPTLRDPERFDAWLHRLVVNACYAEARGERRRVARVRALQVDPPTSPDVARGVALRDELEHAFRLLTPEQRAVVVLHHHLGYPLTEIAERLGIPVGTARSRLHYAVRHLRVALDTDERALVKSEERSA
;
A
#
# COMPACT_ATOMS: atom_id res chain seq x y z
N MET A 1 21.52 16.65 -6.62
CA MET A 1 21.94 15.76 -5.53
C MET A 1 21.31 14.35 -5.64
N GLN A 2 19.98 14.16 -5.66
CA GLN A 2 19.38 12.82 -5.83
C GLN A 2 19.67 12.20 -7.21
N VAL A 3 19.51 12.96 -8.29
CA VAL A 3 19.79 12.51 -9.67
C VAL A 3 21.24 12.03 -9.81
N GLU A 4 22.18 12.77 -9.27
CA GLU A 4 23.62 12.40 -9.28
C GLU A 4 23.88 11.08 -8.53
N LEU A 5 23.23 10.88 -7.38
CA LEU A 5 23.30 9.58 -6.66
C LEU A 5 22.73 8.43 -7.50
N VAL A 6 21.61 8.67 -8.19
CA VAL A 6 21.01 7.68 -9.09
C VAL A 6 21.97 7.32 -10.22
N GLU A 7 22.55 8.31 -10.90
CA GLU A 7 23.48 8.08 -12.00
C GLU A 7 24.76 7.35 -11.55
N ARG A 8 25.29 7.67 -10.37
CA ARG A 8 26.44 6.97 -9.78
C ARG A 8 26.07 5.50 -9.46
N ALA A 9 24.93 5.29 -8.81
CA ALA A 9 24.45 3.97 -8.47
C ALA A 9 24.18 3.10 -9.72
N GLN A 10 23.69 3.71 -10.82
CA GLN A 10 23.53 3.02 -12.12
C GLN A 10 24.87 2.54 -12.71
N ARG A 11 25.95 3.22 -12.40
CA ARG A 11 27.33 2.81 -12.78
C ARG A 11 27.96 1.80 -11.82
N GLY A 12 27.19 1.31 -10.82
CA GLY A 12 27.62 0.30 -9.87
C GLY A 12 28.23 0.85 -8.57
N ASP A 13 28.11 2.15 -8.30
CA ASP A 13 28.55 2.77 -7.04
C ASP A 13 27.61 2.32 -5.89
N GLN A 14 28.14 1.41 -5.06
CA GLN A 14 27.39 0.83 -3.93
C GLN A 14 27.11 1.86 -2.83
N ASP A 15 28.01 2.80 -2.58
CA ASP A 15 27.82 3.83 -1.55
C ASP A 15 26.75 4.85 -1.97
N ALA A 16 26.70 5.18 -3.26
CA ALA A 16 25.63 6.01 -3.81
C ALA A 16 24.27 5.33 -3.67
N PHE A 17 24.18 4.00 -3.95
CA PHE A 17 22.94 3.28 -3.74
C PHE A 17 22.56 3.12 -2.26
N ALA A 18 23.52 2.85 -1.39
CA ALA A 18 23.27 2.80 0.05
C ALA A 18 22.66 4.12 0.58
N SER A 19 23.17 5.24 0.08
CA SER A 19 22.62 6.56 0.39
C SER A 19 21.19 6.74 -0.12
N LEU A 20 20.88 6.32 -1.36
CA LEU A 20 19.52 6.33 -1.92
C LEU A 20 18.57 5.43 -1.12
N ALA A 21 19.02 4.23 -0.76
CA ALA A 21 18.24 3.28 0.02
C ALA A 21 17.92 3.85 1.41
N ALA A 22 18.91 4.41 2.12
CA ALA A 22 18.73 5.03 3.42
C ALA A 22 17.72 6.20 3.37
N GLN A 23 17.75 7.04 2.32
CA GLN A 23 16.80 8.14 2.14
C GLN A 23 15.39 7.68 1.76
N SER A 24 15.23 6.46 1.26
CA SER A 24 13.98 5.97 0.67
C SER A 24 13.27 4.94 1.54
N ILE A 25 13.95 4.25 2.46
CA ILE A 25 13.39 3.11 3.20
C ILE A 25 12.13 3.46 3.97
N ASP A 26 12.12 4.60 4.68
CA ASP A 26 10.96 5.03 5.48
C ASP A 26 9.75 5.35 4.59
N ARG A 27 9.98 5.95 3.42
CA ARG A 27 8.93 6.24 2.44
C ARG A 27 8.37 4.95 1.82
N CYS A 28 9.25 4.00 1.50
CA CYS A 28 8.87 2.68 1.01
C CYS A 28 8.04 1.92 2.05
N TYR A 29 8.49 1.91 3.30
CA TYR A 29 7.76 1.31 4.41
C TYR A 29 6.39 1.95 4.61
N ALA A 30 6.32 3.29 4.67
CA ALA A 30 5.08 4.02 4.86
C ALA A 30 4.08 3.72 3.72
N LEU A 31 4.53 3.65 2.47
CA LEU A 31 3.70 3.30 1.32
C LEU A 31 3.21 1.85 1.42
N ALA A 32 4.11 0.90 1.71
CA ALA A 32 3.77 -0.51 1.87
C ALA A 32 2.77 -0.72 3.02
N TYR A 33 2.99 -0.07 4.17
CA TYR A 33 2.08 -0.15 5.32
C TYR A 33 0.67 0.38 5.00
N ARG A 34 0.57 1.51 4.30
CA ARG A 34 -0.74 2.03 3.87
C ARG A 34 -1.51 1.05 2.98
N ILE A 35 -0.80 0.25 2.19
CA ILE A 35 -1.40 -0.73 1.28
C ILE A 35 -1.71 -2.05 1.99
N LEU A 36 -0.75 -2.60 2.74
CA LEU A 36 -0.86 -3.94 3.34
C LEU A 36 -1.58 -3.94 4.69
N ARG A 37 -1.48 -2.83 5.47
CA ARG A 37 -2.01 -2.67 6.83
C ARG A 37 -1.46 -3.71 7.83
N ASP A 38 -0.24 -4.16 7.58
CA ASP A 38 0.52 -5.10 8.39
C ASP A 38 1.96 -4.61 8.48
N PRO A 39 2.48 -4.29 9.68
CA PRO A 39 3.80 -3.68 9.84
C PRO A 39 4.94 -4.63 9.45
N HIS A 40 4.83 -5.92 9.76
CA HIS A 40 5.87 -6.90 9.43
C HIS A 40 5.96 -7.11 7.92
N ARG A 41 4.83 -7.32 7.27
CA ARG A 41 4.77 -7.48 5.81
C ARG A 41 5.17 -6.20 5.08
N ALA A 42 4.86 -5.04 5.63
CA ALA A 42 5.29 -3.76 5.06
C ALA A 42 6.81 -3.59 5.12
N GLN A 43 7.44 -4.03 6.21
CA GLN A 43 8.90 -4.01 6.35
C GLN A 43 9.57 -4.95 5.35
N ASP A 44 9.09 -6.19 5.22
CA ASP A 44 9.60 -7.17 4.27
C ASP A 44 9.48 -6.66 2.83
N VAL A 45 8.32 -6.10 2.48
CA VAL A 45 8.07 -5.54 1.14
C VAL A 45 8.97 -4.33 0.85
N ALA A 46 9.19 -3.44 1.83
CA ALA A 46 10.08 -2.30 1.64
C ALA A 46 11.52 -2.75 1.36
N GLN A 47 12.02 -3.74 2.09
CA GLN A 47 13.33 -4.33 1.85
C GLN A 47 13.42 -5.02 0.49
N GLN A 48 12.43 -5.85 0.13
CA GLN A 48 12.38 -6.52 -1.18
C GLN A 48 12.33 -5.52 -2.34
N ALA A 49 11.59 -4.42 -2.18
CA ALA A 49 11.53 -3.37 -3.20
C ALA A 49 12.88 -2.68 -3.40
N LEU A 50 13.65 -2.43 -2.33
CA LEU A 50 14.99 -1.85 -2.42
C LEU A 50 16.01 -2.83 -3.03
N ILE A 51 15.91 -4.13 -2.69
CA ILE A 51 16.74 -5.16 -3.34
C ILE A 51 16.43 -5.23 -4.85
N GLY A 52 15.14 -5.21 -5.21
CA GLY A 52 14.71 -5.12 -6.61
C GLY A 52 15.20 -3.84 -7.27
N ALA A 53 15.15 -2.71 -6.55
CA ALA A 53 15.64 -1.43 -7.05
C ALA A 53 17.13 -1.48 -7.37
N TRP A 54 17.96 -2.04 -6.50
CA TRP A 54 19.39 -2.23 -6.78
C TRP A 54 19.64 -3.00 -8.06
N ARG A 55 18.97 -4.13 -8.24
CA ARG A 55 19.12 -4.99 -9.41
C ARG A 55 18.66 -4.32 -10.69
N ASP A 56 17.51 -3.64 -10.64
CA ASP A 56 16.82 -3.12 -11.82
C ASP A 56 17.15 -1.65 -12.11
N LEU A 57 17.94 -0.96 -11.24
CA LEU A 57 18.31 0.47 -11.38
C LEU A 57 18.97 0.80 -12.74
N PRO A 58 19.83 -0.05 -13.32
CA PRO A 58 20.38 0.23 -14.65
C PRO A 58 19.33 0.33 -15.77
N THR A 59 18.11 -0.18 -15.55
CA THR A 59 17.00 -0.09 -16.51
C THR A 59 16.23 1.21 -16.44
N LEU A 60 16.44 2.02 -15.39
CA LEU A 60 15.79 3.32 -15.23
C LEU A 60 16.38 4.32 -16.24
N ARG A 61 15.57 4.72 -17.22
CA ARG A 61 16.01 5.60 -18.30
C ARG A 61 16.15 7.06 -17.87
N ASP A 62 15.35 7.49 -16.94
CA ASP A 62 15.25 8.87 -16.48
C ASP A 62 15.51 8.94 -14.97
N PRO A 63 16.71 9.38 -14.54
CA PRO A 63 17.06 9.48 -13.12
C PRO A 63 16.15 10.39 -12.30
N GLU A 64 15.54 11.42 -12.93
CA GLU A 64 14.59 12.33 -12.26
C GLU A 64 13.30 11.59 -11.83
N ARG A 65 12.97 10.48 -12.49
CA ARG A 65 11.79 9.65 -12.19
C ARG A 65 12.06 8.54 -11.17
N PHE A 66 13.18 8.56 -10.48
CA PHE A 66 13.57 7.53 -9.51
C PHE A 66 12.49 7.26 -8.46
N ASP A 67 11.96 8.28 -7.79
CA ASP A 67 10.93 8.11 -6.76
C ASP A 67 9.66 7.47 -7.33
N ALA A 68 9.25 7.92 -8.49
CA ALA A 68 8.09 7.41 -9.19
C ALA A 68 8.26 5.94 -9.60
N TRP A 69 9.44 5.59 -10.07
CA TRP A 69 9.81 4.22 -10.43
C TRP A 69 9.91 3.33 -9.20
N LEU A 70 10.50 3.82 -8.10
CA LEU A 70 10.59 3.10 -6.84
C LEU A 70 9.21 2.84 -6.23
N HIS A 71 8.29 3.81 -6.25
CA HIS A 71 6.90 3.61 -5.83
C HIS A 71 6.23 2.47 -6.59
N ARG A 72 6.47 2.34 -7.91
CA ARG A 72 5.96 1.21 -8.70
C ARG A 72 6.50 -0.13 -8.22
N LEU A 73 7.79 -0.21 -7.89
CA LEU A 73 8.38 -1.43 -7.34
C LEU A 73 7.73 -1.82 -6.01
N VAL A 74 7.56 -0.86 -5.09
CA VAL A 74 6.88 -1.09 -3.79
C VAL A 74 5.45 -1.60 -4.00
N VAL A 75 4.66 -0.95 -4.87
CA VAL A 75 3.27 -1.37 -5.11
C VAL A 75 3.20 -2.76 -5.74
N ASN A 76 4.09 -3.07 -6.68
CA ASN A 76 4.16 -4.40 -7.29
C ASN A 76 4.54 -5.48 -6.26
N ALA A 77 5.47 -5.17 -5.36
CA ALA A 77 5.84 -6.06 -4.26
C ALA A 77 4.66 -6.25 -3.27
N CYS A 78 3.91 -5.18 -2.94
CA CYS A 78 2.67 -5.29 -2.14
C CYS A 78 1.64 -6.22 -2.80
N TYR A 79 1.46 -6.13 -4.12
CA TYR A 79 0.54 -7.01 -4.83
C TYR A 79 1.00 -8.47 -4.86
N ALA A 80 2.29 -8.71 -5.03
CA ALA A 80 2.86 -10.05 -4.99
C ALA A 80 2.64 -10.68 -3.61
N GLU A 81 2.93 -9.92 -2.54
CA GLU A 81 2.73 -10.33 -1.16
C GLU A 81 1.25 -10.62 -0.85
N ALA A 82 0.35 -9.73 -1.22
CA ALA A 82 -1.09 -9.92 -1.00
C ALA A 82 -1.64 -11.16 -1.74
N ARG A 83 -1.15 -11.44 -2.95
CA ARG A 83 -1.52 -12.66 -3.69
C ARG A 83 -0.94 -13.91 -3.03
N GLY A 84 0.28 -13.85 -2.51
CA GLY A 84 0.91 -14.94 -1.76
C GLY A 84 0.09 -15.30 -0.53
N GLU A 85 -0.32 -14.29 0.23
CA GLU A 85 -1.14 -14.47 1.43
C GLU A 85 -2.49 -15.10 1.12
N ARG A 86 -3.21 -14.60 0.11
CA ARG A 86 -4.49 -15.20 -0.30
C ARG A 86 -4.35 -16.67 -0.64
N ARG A 87 -3.28 -17.06 -1.36
CA ARG A 87 -3.00 -18.47 -1.68
C ARG A 87 -2.68 -19.29 -0.43
N ARG A 88 -1.92 -18.72 0.52
CA ARG A 88 -1.59 -19.37 1.79
C ARG A 88 -2.87 -19.62 2.62
N VAL A 89 -3.70 -18.58 2.78
CA VAL A 89 -4.98 -18.70 3.51
C VAL A 89 -5.93 -19.70 2.84
N ALA A 90 -6.04 -19.68 1.51
CA ALA A 90 -6.88 -20.65 0.78
C ALA A 90 -6.38 -22.10 0.98
N ARG A 91 -5.04 -22.30 0.99
CA ARG A 91 -4.47 -23.64 1.25
C ARG A 91 -4.74 -24.10 2.68
N VAL A 92 -4.58 -23.23 3.68
CA VAL A 92 -4.87 -23.56 5.09
C VAL A 92 -6.36 -23.88 5.26
N ARG A 93 -7.26 -23.08 4.68
CA ARG A 93 -8.70 -23.35 4.72
C ARG A 93 -9.09 -24.68 4.05
N ALA A 94 -8.41 -25.05 2.98
CA ALA A 94 -8.65 -26.35 2.33
C ALA A 94 -8.21 -27.55 3.18
N LEU A 95 -7.34 -27.33 4.18
CA LEU A 95 -6.85 -28.35 5.11
C LEU A 95 -7.58 -28.34 6.47
N GLN A 96 -8.37 -27.29 6.77
CA GLN A 96 -9.12 -27.14 8.03
C GLN A 96 -10.61 -27.34 7.80
N VAL A 97 -11.22 -28.15 8.65
CA VAL A 97 -12.66 -28.47 8.62
C VAL A 97 -13.49 -27.37 9.31
N ASP A 98 -12.89 -26.52 10.15
CA ASP A 98 -13.57 -25.42 10.84
C ASP A 98 -13.03 -24.03 10.43
N PRO A 99 -13.91 -23.04 10.19
CA PRO A 99 -13.48 -21.67 9.85
C PRO A 99 -12.89 -20.97 11.09
N PRO A 100 -11.71 -20.32 10.97
CA PRO A 100 -11.17 -19.53 12.08
C PRO A 100 -12.05 -18.31 12.33
N THR A 101 -12.44 -18.10 13.58
CA THR A 101 -13.08 -16.88 14.08
C THR A 101 -12.12 -15.70 13.90
N SER A 102 -12.60 -14.62 13.30
CA SER A 102 -11.83 -13.38 13.13
C SER A 102 -11.47 -12.80 14.51
N PRO A 103 -10.22 -12.40 14.78
CA PRO A 103 -9.90 -11.78 16.06
C PRO A 103 -10.52 -10.40 16.15
N ASP A 104 -11.29 -10.21 17.20
CA ASP A 104 -11.86 -8.94 17.64
C ASP A 104 -10.72 -8.04 18.14
N VAL A 105 -10.47 -6.91 17.49
CA VAL A 105 -9.41 -5.97 17.88
C VAL A 105 -10.03 -4.86 18.69
N ALA A 106 -9.61 -4.79 19.94
CA ALA A 106 -10.01 -3.87 20.99
C ALA A 106 -10.11 -2.39 20.57
N ARG A 107 -11.16 -1.73 21.09
CA ARG A 107 -11.49 -0.31 20.95
C ARG A 107 -10.46 0.59 21.64
N GLY A 108 -10.06 1.64 20.93
CA GLY A 108 -9.35 2.78 21.52
C GLY A 108 -8.91 3.83 20.49
N VAL A 109 -9.46 5.05 20.60
CA VAL A 109 -9.20 6.30 19.83
C VAL A 109 -10.04 6.44 18.54
N ALA A 110 -11.27 7.01 18.71
CA ALA A 110 -12.40 6.83 17.79
C ALA A 110 -12.19 7.21 16.30
N LEU A 111 -11.67 8.38 15.94
CA LEU A 111 -11.64 8.80 14.52
C LEU A 111 -10.52 8.19 13.68
N ARG A 112 -9.37 7.94 14.30
CA ARG A 112 -8.23 7.33 13.61
C ARG A 112 -8.43 5.83 13.41
N ASP A 113 -9.12 5.20 14.37
CA ASP A 113 -9.48 3.79 14.31
C ASP A 113 -10.59 3.50 13.30
N GLU A 114 -11.55 4.42 13.13
CA GLU A 114 -12.61 4.33 12.13
C GLU A 114 -12.05 4.33 10.71
N LEU A 115 -11.17 5.27 10.40
CA LEU A 115 -10.51 5.33 9.10
C LEU A 115 -9.61 4.10 8.88
N GLU A 116 -8.89 3.67 9.92
CA GLU A 116 -8.09 2.44 9.89
C GLU A 116 -8.97 1.22 9.62
N HIS A 117 -10.13 1.12 10.30
CA HIS A 117 -11.09 0.05 10.08
C HIS A 117 -11.64 0.08 8.65
N ALA A 118 -12.09 1.25 8.18
CA ALA A 118 -12.58 1.43 6.83
C ALA A 118 -11.53 1.04 5.76
N PHE A 119 -10.26 1.39 5.97
CA PHE A 119 -9.18 0.99 5.06
C PHE A 119 -8.93 -0.52 5.07
N ARG A 120 -9.15 -1.22 6.18
CA ARG A 120 -9.01 -2.69 6.22
C ARG A 120 -10.06 -3.41 5.38
N LEU A 121 -11.24 -2.81 5.18
CA LEU A 121 -12.30 -3.35 4.32
C LEU A 121 -11.96 -3.27 2.83
N LEU A 122 -11.03 -2.40 2.43
CA LEU A 122 -10.59 -2.29 1.05
C LEU A 122 -9.65 -3.44 0.66
N THR A 123 -9.70 -3.84 -0.61
CA THR A 123 -8.67 -4.74 -1.15
C THR A 123 -7.32 -4.00 -1.27
N PRO A 124 -6.18 -4.70 -1.28
CA PRO A 124 -4.87 -4.08 -1.49
C PRO A 124 -4.80 -3.26 -2.78
N GLU A 125 -5.49 -3.72 -3.84
CA GLU A 125 -5.55 -3.02 -5.13
C GLU A 125 -6.34 -1.70 -5.04
N GLN A 126 -7.42 -1.68 -4.25
CA GLN A 126 -8.19 -0.46 -3.99
C GLN A 126 -7.39 0.51 -3.12
N ARG A 127 -6.76 0.01 -2.04
CA ARG A 127 -5.89 0.83 -1.18
C ARG A 127 -4.75 1.48 -1.96
N ALA A 128 -4.08 0.73 -2.84
CA ALA A 128 -3.00 1.27 -3.65
C ALA A 128 -3.47 2.44 -4.53
N VAL A 129 -4.60 2.32 -5.21
CA VAL A 129 -5.12 3.42 -6.04
C VAL A 129 -5.49 4.64 -5.19
N VAL A 130 -6.14 4.44 -4.02
CA VAL A 130 -6.46 5.53 -3.09
C VAL A 130 -5.20 6.22 -2.59
N VAL A 131 -4.19 5.47 -2.16
CA VAL A 131 -2.94 6.02 -1.63
C VAL A 131 -2.16 6.76 -2.72
N LEU A 132 -2.04 6.18 -3.91
CA LEU A 132 -1.34 6.83 -5.02
C LEU A 132 -2.04 8.13 -5.46
N HIS A 133 -3.39 8.14 -5.46
CA HIS A 133 -4.15 9.30 -5.90
C HIS A 133 -4.24 10.40 -4.83
N HIS A 134 -4.72 10.06 -3.63
CA HIS A 134 -5.01 11.05 -2.60
C HIS A 134 -3.82 11.40 -1.71
N HIS A 135 -2.87 10.48 -1.51
CA HIS A 135 -1.71 10.74 -0.66
C HIS A 135 -0.48 11.20 -1.45
N LEU A 136 -0.23 10.60 -2.62
CA LEU A 136 0.92 10.95 -3.47
C LEU A 136 0.55 11.89 -4.63
N GLY A 137 -0.72 12.20 -4.83
CA GLY A 137 -1.19 13.19 -5.81
C GLY A 137 -1.10 12.75 -7.27
N TYR A 138 -0.88 11.46 -7.57
CA TYR A 138 -0.77 11.01 -8.96
C TYR A 138 -2.13 11.04 -9.69
N PRO A 139 -2.17 11.53 -10.94
CA PRO A 139 -3.37 11.43 -11.77
C PRO A 139 -3.66 9.97 -12.13
N LEU A 140 -4.95 9.64 -12.35
CA LEU A 140 -5.38 8.27 -12.64
C LEU A 140 -4.74 7.65 -13.89
N THR A 141 -4.41 8.46 -14.88
CA THR A 141 -3.68 8.02 -16.09
C THR A 141 -2.29 7.52 -15.74
N GLU A 142 -1.58 8.25 -14.90
CA GLU A 142 -0.24 7.87 -14.45
C GLU A 142 -0.28 6.66 -13.50
N ILE A 143 -1.28 6.58 -12.62
CA ILE A 143 -1.52 5.40 -11.76
C ILE A 143 -1.76 4.16 -12.64
N ALA A 144 -2.57 4.26 -13.66
CA ALA A 144 -2.87 3.16 -14.59
C ALA A 144 -1.60 2.66 -15.30
N GLU A 145 -0.79 3.59 -15.83
CA GLU A 145 0.51 3.26 -16.44
C GLU A 145 1.46 2.57 -15.46
N ARG A 146 1.60 3.12 -14.23
CA ARG A 146 2.47 2.57 -13.19
C ARG A 146 2.07 1.17 -12.74
N LEU A 147 0.76 0.92 -12.64
CA LEU A 147 0.22 -0.37 -12.22
C LEU A 147 0.05 -1.37 -13.37
N GLY A 148 0.26 -0.96 -14.62
CA GLY A 148 0.05 -1.80 -15.80
C GLY A 148 -1.40 -2.21 -15.96
N ILE A 149 -2.37 -1.33 -15.65
CA ILE A 149 -3.80 -1.58 -15.75
C ILE A 149 -4.48 -0.54 -16.66
N PRO A 150 -5.64 -0.85 -17.26
CA PRO A 150 -6.43 0.14 -17.98
C PRO A 150 -6.84 1.32 -17.08
N VAL A 151 -6.89 2.53 -17.62
CA VAL A 151 -7.35 3.74 -16.88
C VAL A 151 -8.77 3.56 -16.32
N GLY A 152 -9.65 2.88 -17.07
CA GLY A 152 -10.99 2.53 -16.58
C GLY A 152 -10.95 1.65 -15.33
N THR A 153 -10.00 0.73 -15.24
CA THR A 153 -9.80 -0.11 -14.04
C THR A 153 -9.30 0.71 -12.85
N ALA A 154 -8.37 1.65 -13.07
CA ALA A 154 -7.92 2.56 -12.00
C ALA A 154 -9.09 3.41 -11.49
N ARG A 155 -9.90 3.96 -12.42
CA ARG A 155 -11.09 4.76 -12.08
C ARG A 155 -12.13 3.96 -11.30
N SER A 156 -12.45 2.75 -11.73
CA SER A 156 -13.42 1.90 -11.03
C SER A 156 -12.93 1.49 -9.64
N ARG A 157 -11.63 1.13 -9.49
CA ARG A 157 -11.05 0.83 -8.18
C ARG A 157 -11.14 2.01 -7.22
N LEU A 158 -10.82 3.24 -7.68
CA LEU A 158 -10.95 4.44 -6.88
C LEU A 158 -12.41 4.70 -6.50
N HIS A 159 -13.33 4.61 -7.46
CA HIS A 159 -14.75 4.82 -7.21
C HIS A 159 -15.31 3.88 -6.14
N TYR A 160 -15.05 2.57 -6.28
CA TYR A 160 -15.51 1.58 -5.29
C TYR A 160 -14.82 1.77 -3.94
N ALA A 161 -13.54 2.11 -3.90
CA ALA A 161 -12.83 2.37 -2.66
C ALA A 161 -13.44 3.55 -1.90
N VAL A 162 -13.65 4.69 -2.57
CA VAL A 162 -14.26 5.89 -1.97
C VAL A 162 -15.68 5.59 -1.49
N ARG A 163 -16.47 4.84 -2.27
CA ARG A 163 -17.81 4.42 -1.86
C ARG A 163 -17.79 3.56 -0.59
N HIS A 164 -16.89 2.57 -0.51
CA HIS A 164 -16.75 1.72 0.67
C HIS A 164 -16.30 2.52 1.90
N LEU A 165 -15.35 3.44 1.73
CA LEU A 165 -14.90 4.32 2.82
C LEU A 165 -16.04 5.19 3.35
N ARG A 166 -16.85 5.80 2.47
CA ARG A 166 -18.02 6.60 2.88
C ARG A 166 -19.03 5.77 3.68
N VAL A 167 -19.40 4.60 3.15
CA VAL A 167 -20.37 3.73 3.85
C VAL A 167 -19.86 3.29 5.21
N ALA A 168 -18.55 2.95 5.33
CA ALA A 168 -17.97 2.57 6.60
C ALA A 168 -17.99 3.72 7.62
N LEU A 169 -17.59 4.92 7.21
CA LEU A 169 -17.58 6.12 8.07
C LEU A 169 -19.00 6.56 8.47
N ASP A 170 -19.96 6.56 7.54
CA ASP A 170 -21.37 6.88 7.83
C ASP A 170 -22.03 5.88 8.80
N THR A 171 -21.60 4.63 8.76
CA THR A 171 -22.12 3.59 9.65
C THR A 171 -21.59 3.76 11.07
N ASP A 172 -20.31 4.11 11.19
CA ASP A 172 -19.68 4.33 12.50
C ASP A 172 -20.21 5.60 13.18
N GLU A 173 -20.44 6.68 12.42
CA GLU A 173 -21.06 7.91 12.93
C GLU A 173 -22.47 7.65 13.53
N ARG A 174 -23.29 6.85 12.83
CA ARG A 174 -24.62 6.44 13.33
C ARG A 174 -24.55 5.54 14.56
N ALA A 175 -23.51 4.70 14.67
CA ALA A 175 -23.31 3.85 15.84
C ALA A 175 -22.90 4.66 17.08
N LEU A 176 -22.08 5.71 16.91
CA LEU A 176 -21.67 6.63 17.96
C LEU A 176 -22.86 7.42 18.52
N VAL A 177 -23.68 8.02 17.65
CA VAL A 177 -24.88 8.76 18.04
C VAL A 177 -25.85 7.89 18.87
N LYS A 178 -26.07 6.63 18.42
CA LYS A 178 -26.91 5.68 19.18
C LYS A 178 -26.33 5.26 20.53
N SER A 179 -25.00 5.26 20.67
CA SER A 179 -24.36 4.91 21.94
C SER A 179 -24.44 6.05 22.94
N GLU A 180 -24.39 7.30 22.49
CA GLU A 180 -24.57 8.49 23.29
C GLU A 180 -26.04 8.64 23.79
N GLU A 181 -27.02 8.39 22.91
CA GLU A 181 -28.45 8.39 23.26
C GLU A 181 -28.84 7.29 24.27
N ARG A 182 -28.08 6.22 24.38
CA ARG A 182 -28.28 5.12 25.38
C ARG A 182 -27.60 5.40 26.71
N SER A 183 -26.70 6.36 26.78
CA SER A 183 -25.94 6.71 27.98
C SER A 183 -26.47 7.98 28.66
N ALA A 184 -27.44 8.65 28.03
CA ALA A 184 -28.14 9.82 28.56
C ALA A 184 -29.54 9.42 29.13
#